data_56eb91b0718b4a187b28b1aa69ea8146
#
_entry.id   56eb91b0718b4a187b28b1aa69ea8146
#
_cell.length_a   1.000
_cell.length_b   1.000
_cell.length_c   1.000
_cell.angle_alpha   90.00
_cell.angle_beta   90.00
_cell.angle_gamma   90.00
#
_symmetry.space_group_name_H-M   'P 1'
#
loop_
_entity.id
_entity.type
_entity.pdbx_description
1 polymer ?
#
loop_
_entity_poly.entity_id
_entity_poly.type
_entity_poly.pdbx_seq_one_letter_code
_entity_poly.pdbx_strand_id
1 'polypeptide(L)'
;KIYNDLEAVGASLGFNSGIHRSGFHGRSLSEDLPLLLSLLSESLTQPAFPKAEIEKLRSQILTGLAIRAQDTSDMASMLFDEILFKDHPYARPEDGHPETIKRITRDDLVKFQRENYGPREMVIVIVGAVKAEEAVRQVKRALGGWQVKGQKEAPELPPVKLLKKTVSKSHKIAGKSQ
;
A
#
# COMPACT_ATOMS: atom_id res chain seq x y z
N LYS A 1 18.37 -0.94 9.95
CA LYS A 1 19.38 -1.26 8.94
C LYS A 1 19.10 -0.49 7.64
N ILE A 2 18.01 -0.76 6.92
CA ILE A 2 17.69 -0.12 5.63
C ILE A 2 17.78 1.42 5.68
N TYR A 3 17.17 2.05 6.68
CA TYR A 3 17.25 3.51 6.85
C TYR A 3 18.68 4.03 7.02
N ASN A 4 19.49 3.36 7.85
CA ASN A 4 20.88 3.77 8.08
C ASN A 4 21.71 3.62 6.79
N ASP A 5 21.49 2.54 6.03
CA ASP A 5 22.20 2.30 4.77
C ASP A 5 21.83 3.36 3.71
N LEU A 6 20.55 3.78 3.67
CA LEU A 6 20.09 4.87 2.78
C LEU A 6 20.62 6.24 3.22
N GLU A 7 20.55 6.56 4.51
CA GLU A 7 21.04 7.83 5.04
C GLU A 7 22.54 8.01 4.81
N ALA A 8 23.34 6.94 4.90
CA ALA A 8 24.78 7.00 4.69
C ALA A 8 25.18 7.51 3.30
N VAL A 9 24.30 7.34 2.30
CA VAL A 9 24.53 7.78 0.91
C VAL A 9 23.53 8.88 0.46
N GLY A 10 22.77 9.44 1.38
CA GLY A 10 21.75 10.46 1.07
C GLY A 10 20.64 9.96 0.16
N ALA A 11 20.40 8.65 0.14
CA ALA A 11 19.34 8.01 -0.63
C ALA A 11 18.02 7.93 0.13
N SER A 12 16.94 7.71 -0.60
CA SER A 12 15.61 7.46 -0.02
C SER A 12 14.91 6.33 -0.74
N LEU A 13 14.10 5.57 0.00
CA LEU A 13 13.21 4.53 -0.52
C LEU A 13 11.90 4.59 0.25
N GLY A 14 10.79 4.67 -0.46
CA GLY A 14 9.46 4.69 0.12
C GLY A 14 8.51 3.76 -0.63
N PHE A 15 7.44 3.39 0.08
CA PHE A 15 6.37 2.53 -0.44
C PHE A 15 5.04 3.22 -0.22
N ASN A 16 4.11 2.98 -1.14
CA ASN A 16 2.75 3.47 -1.06
C ASN A 16 1.78 2.40 -1.55
N SER A 17 0.55 2.48 -1.09
CA SER A 17 -0.54 1.64 -1.56
C SER A 17 -1.79 2.48 -1.77
N GLY A 18 -2.63 2.04 -2.67
CA GLY A 18 -3.96 2.60 -2.93
C GLY A 18 -4.89 1.50 -3.38
N ILE A 19 -6.09 1.86 -3.80
CA ILE A 19 -7.17 0.92 -4.14
C ILE A 19 -6.75 -0.09 -5.21
N HIS A 20 -6.00 0.35 -6.23
CA HIS A 20 -5.71 -0.46 -7.42
C HIS A 20 -4.27 -0.95 -7.52
N ARG A 21 -3.34 -0.34 -6.81
CA ARG A 21 -1.92 -0.64 -6.96
C ARG A 21 -1.13 -0.31 -5.72
N SER A 22 -0.08 -1.07 -5.49
CA SER A 22 1.01 -0.67 -4.61
C SER A 22 2.16 -0.15 -5.43
N GLY A 23 2.92 0.78 -4.89
CA GLY A 23 4.07 1.38 -5.57
C GLY A 23 5.25 1.53 -4.65
N PHE A 24 6.37 1.82 -5.27
CA PHE A 24 7.59 2.23 -4.58
C PHE A 24 8.21 3.41 -5.33
N HIS A 25 8.94 4.21 -4.63
CA HIS A 25 9.74 5.30 -5.17
C HIS A 25 11.05 5.40 -4.41
N GLY A 26 12.08 5.81 -5.09
CA GLY A 26 13.38 5.99 -4.48
C GLY A 26 14.20 7.06 -5.20
N ARG A 27 15.18 7.59 -4.49
CA ARG A 27 16.13 8.57 -5.00
C ARG A 27 17.51 8.26 -4.46
N SER A 28 18.52 8.32 -5.34
CA SER A 28 19.94 8.18 -4.98
C SER A 28 20.81 8.93 -5.98
N LEU A 29 22.09 9.03 -5.69
CA LEU A 29 23.07 9.31 -6.73
C LEU A 29 23.14 8.13 -7.71
N SER A 30 23.62 8.36 -8.92
CA SER A 30 23.73 7.29 -9.94
C SER A 30 24.70 6.19 -9.55
N GLU A 31 25.74 6.50 -8.79
CA GLU A 31 26.70 5.53 -8.24
C GLU A 31 26.09 4.63 -7.16
N ASP A 32 25.05 5.10 -6.45
CA ASP A 32 24.36 4.38 -5.39
C ASP A 32 23.11 3.63 -5.87
N LEU A 33 22.79 3.71 -7.17
CA LEU A 33 21.67 2.95 -7.74
C LEU A 33 21.72 1.44 -7.43
N PRO A 34 22.89 0.76 -7.46
CA PRO A 34 22.96 -0.65 -7.07
C PRO A 34 22.53 -0.92 -5.63
N LEU A 35 22.92 -0.05 -4.69
CA LEU A 35 22.52 -0.14 -3.28
C LEU A 35 21.00 0.04 -3.16
N LEU A 36 20.44 1.09 -3.77
CA LEU A 36 18.99 1.36 -3.73
C LEU A 36 18.19 0.18 -4.28
N LEU A 37 18.59 -0.40 -5.42
CA LEU A 37 17.94 -1.56 -6.01
C LEU A 37 18.09 -2.83 -5.15
N SER A 38 19.21 -3.00 -4.46
CA SER A 38 19.42 -4.11 -3.53
C SER A 38 18.47 -4.01 -2.34
N LEU A 39 18.35 -2.83 -1.73
CA LEU A 39 17.44 -2.58 -0.60
C LEU A 39 15.96 -2.68 -1.01
N LEU A 40 15.62 -2.24 -2.21
CA LEU A 40 14.30 -2.44 -2.80
C LEU A 40 14.00 -3.94 -2.95
N SER A 41 14.93 -4.71 -3.51
CA SER A 41 14.80 -6.15 -3.68
C SER A 41 14.63 -6.87 -2.33
N GLU A 42 15.46 -6.56 -1.33
CA GLU A 42 15.33 -7.11 0.03
C GLU A 42 13.95 -6.81 0.61
N SER A 43 13.49 -5.56 0.49
CA SER A 43 12.19 -5.14 1.00
C SER A 43 11.01 -5.85 0.35
N LEU A 44 11.08 -6.13 -0.94
CA LEU A 44 10.00 -6.79 -1.70
C LEU A 44 10.00 -8.31 -1.54
N THR A 45 11.19 -8.92 -1.49
CA THR A 45 11.34 -10.39 -1.55
C THR A 45 11.44 -11.03 -0.17
N GLN A 46 11.96 -10.31 0.83
CA GLN A 46 12.25 -10.84 2.18
C GLN A 46 11.82 -9.87 3.30
N PRO A 47 10.59 -9.35 3.29
CA PRO A 47 10.14 -8.43 4.32
C PRO A 47 10.13 -9.12 5.70
N ALA A 48 10.75 -8.48 6.68
CA ALA A 48 10.92 -9.07 8.03
C ALA A 48 9.63 -9.06 8.86
N PHE A 49 8.72 -8.12 8.65
CA PHE A 49 7.51 -7.90 9.43
C PHE A 49 7.75 -7.96 10.95
N PRO A 50 8.60 -7.07 11.52
CA PRO A 50 8.90 -7.08 12.95
C PRO A 50 7.62 -6.83 13.76
N LYS A 51 7.38 -7.65 14.77
CA LYS A 51 6.15 -7.57 15.58
C LYS A 51 5.96 -6.19 16.23
N ALA A 52 7.03 -5.59 16.73
CA ALA A 52 6.99 -4.27 17.34
C ALA A 52 6.53 -3.19 16.36
N GLU A 53 7.01 -3.22 15.10
CA GLU A 53 6.61 -2.25 14.08
C GLU A 53 5.17 -2.48 13.61
N ILE A 54 4.70 -3.73 13.56
CA ILE A 54 3.30 -4.05 13.27
C ILE A 54 2.40 -3.43 14.34
N GLU A 55 2.71 -3.60 15.63
CA GLU A 55 1.89 -3.05 16.72
C GLU A 55 1.94 -1.52 16.77
N LYS A 56 3.08 -0.92 16.48
CA LYS A 56 3.21 0.53 16.36
C LYS A 56 2.33 1.08 15.22
N LEU A 57 2.43 0.47 14.02
CA LEU A 57 1.60 0.86 12.88
C LEU A 57 0.11 0.63 13.16
N ARG A 58 -0.26 -0.49 13.77
CA ARG A 58 -1.63 -0.79 14.20
C ARG A 58 -2.18 0.33 15.09
N SER A 59 -1.41 0.74 16.09
CA SER A 59 -1.81 1.82 17.01
C SER A 59 -2.00 3.14 16.27
N GLN A 60 -1.12 3.47 15.34
CA GLN A 60 -1.23 4.67 14.51
C GLN A 60 -2.49 4.65 13.63
N ILE A 61 -2.77 3.53 12.97
CA ILE A 61 -3.97 3.37 12.14
C ILE A 61 -5.24 3.49 13.00
N LEU A 62 -5.30 2.81 14.14
CA LEU A 62 -6.46 2.88 15.04
C LEU A 62 -6.70 4.30 15.57
N THR A 63 -5.63 5.04 15.87
CA THR A 63 -5.74 6.46 16.26
C THR A 63 -6.28 7.31 15.10
N GLY A 64 -5.75 7.12 13.89
CA GLY A 64 -6.25 7.80 12.69
C GLY A 64 -7.74 7.52 12.42
N LEU A 65 -8.17 6.26 12.55
CA LEU A 65 -9.57 5.87 12.42
C LEU A 65 -10.47 6.53 13.48
N ALA A 66 -9.98 6.65 14.73
CA ALA A 66 -10.73 7.31 15.80
C ALA A 66 -10.87 8.83 15.55
N ILE A 67 -9.84 9.49 15.02
CA ILE A 67 -9.89 10.91 14.62
C ILE A 67 -10.88 11.07 13.46
N ARG A 68 -10.78 10.27 12.41
CA ARG A 68 -11.67 10.29 11.25
C ARG A 68 -13.14 10.11 11.64
N ALA A 69 -13.43 9.25 12.61
CA ALA A 69 -14.78 9.04 13.12
C ALA A 69 -15.41 10.29 13.77
N GLN A 70 -14.60 11.31 14.09
CA GLN A 70 -15.03 12.60 14.60
C GLN A 70 -15.08 13.71 13.53
N ASP A 71 -14.66 13.41 12.32
CA ASP A 71 -14.71 14.37 11.20
C ASP A 71 -16.00 14.19 10.39
N THR A 72 -16.79 15.26 10.29
CA THR A 72 -18.10 15.20 9.61
C THR A 72 -17.97 15.03 8.11
N SER A 73 -16.93 15.61 7.49
CA SER A 73 -16.68 15.50 6.06
C SER A 73 -16.24 14.08 5.67
N ASP A 74 -15.30 13.52 6.43
CA ASP A 74 -14.83 12.16 6.21
C ASP A 74 -15.94 11.13 6.38
N MET A 75 -16.75 11.28 7.44
CA MET A 75 -17.88 10.39 7.68
C MET A 75 -18.98 10.53 6.62
N ALA A 76 -19.21 11.73 6.10
CA ALA A 76 -20.15 11.94 4.99
C ALA A 76 -19.63 11.29 3.69
N SER A 77 -18.35 11.43 3.39
CA SER A 77 -17.70 10.79 2.23
C SER A 77 -17.77 9.26 2.31
N MET A 78 -17.43 8.68 3.45
CA MET A 78 -17.54 7.23 3.67
C MET A 78 -18.98 6.73 3.49
N LEU A 79 -19.96 7.47 4.02
CA LEU A 79 -21.38 7.13 3.89
C LEU A 79 -21.84 7.24 2.44
N PHE A 80 -21.36 8.24 1.72
CA PHE A 80 -21.62 8.43 0.29
C PHE A 80 -21.09 7.23 -0.52
N ASP A 81 -19.84 6.81 -0.28
CA ASP A 81 -19.23 5.67 -0.96
C ASP A 81 -19.96 4.37 -0.65
N GLU A 82 -20.36 4.14 0.61
CA GLU A 82 -21.16 2.98 1.01
C GLU A 82 -22.50 2.89 0.27
N ILE A 83 -23.15 4.03 0.04
CA ILE A 83 -24.44 4.11 -0.68
C ILE A 83 -24.22 3.93 -2.18
N LEU A 84 -23.28 4.70 -2.75
CA LEU A 84 -23.03 4.75 -4.18
C LEU A 84 -22.50 3.42 -4.71
N PHE A 85 -21.56 2.82 -3.97
CA PHE A 85 -20.85 1.60 -4.34
C PHE A 85 -21.35 0.35 -3.60
N LYS A 86 -22.61 0.35 -3.19
CA LYS A 86 -23.19 -0.78 -2.48
C LYS A 86 -22.87 -2.12 -3.19
N ASP A 87 -22.39 -3.10 -2.43
CA ASP A 87 -21.97 -4.43 -2.90
C ASP A 87 -20.74 -4.43 -3.85
N HIS A 88 -20.08 -3.30 -4.02
CA HIS A 88 -18.85 -3.16 -4.79
C HIS A 88 -17.63 -2.97 -3.85
N PRO A 89 -16.43 -3.44 -4.23
CA PRO A 89 -15.22 -3.22 -3.42
C PRO A 89 -14.94 -1.77 -3.04
N TYR A 90 -15.33 -0.79 -3.84
CA TYR A 90 -15.17 0.63 -3.56
C TYR A 90 -15.97 1.15 -2.35
N ALA A 91 -16.98 0.42 -1.91
CA ALA A 91 -17.69 0.75 -0.66
C ALA A 91 -16.83 0.52 0.59
N ARG A 92 -15.67 -0.14 0.47
CA ARG A 92 -14.79 -0.44 1.60
C ARG A 92 -13.77 0.67 1.77
N PRO A 93 -13.61 1.23 2.98
CA PRO A 93 -12.56 2.21 3.22
C PRO A 93 -11.17 1.55 3.08
N GLU A 94 -10.24 2.26 2.46
CA GLU A 94 -8.86 1.76 2.23
C GLU A 94 -8.15 1.37 3.52
N ASP A 95 -8.33 2.17 4.58
CA ASP A 95 -7.73 1.92 5.90
C ASP A 95 -8.45 0.84 6.71
N GLY A 96 -9.51 0.24 6.16
CA GLY A 96 -10.31 -0.77 6.82
C GLY A 96 -11.16 -0.23 7.97
N HIS A 97 -11.53 -1.13 8.88
CA HIS A 97 -12.33 -0.85 10.06
C HIS A 97 -11.57 -1.23 11.34
N PRO A 98 -11.83 -0.56 12.49
CA PRO A 98 -11.13 -0.86 13.74
C PRO A 98 -11.13 -2.34 14.12
N GLU A 99 -12.25 -3.05 13.89
CA GLU A 99 -12.41 -4.46 14.22
C GLU A 99 -11.54 -5.36 13.36
N THR A 100 -11.36 -5.01 12.07
CA THR A 100 -10.50 -5.76 11.15
C THR A 100 -9.04 -5.49 11.44
N ILE A 101 -8.65 -4.23 11.65
CA ILE A 101 -7.27 -3.83 11.95
C ILE A 101 -6.75 -4.49 13.22
N LYS A 102 -7.59 -4.59 14.27
CA LYS A 102 -7.24 -5.27 15.52
C LYS A 102 -6.92 -6.76 15.35
N ARG A 103 -7.52 -7.42 14.35
CA ARG A 103 -7.39 -8.87 14.13
C ARG A 103 -6.27 -9.28 13.20
N ILE A 104 -5.75 -8.38 12.36
CA ILE A 104 -4.66 -8.69 11.43
C ILE A 104 -3.44 -9.16 12.21
N THR A 105 -2.95 -10.34 11.87
CA THR A 105 -1.76 -10.95 12.47
C THR A 105 -0.53 -10.78 11.57
N ARG A 106 0.66 -11.05 12.12
CA ARG A 106 1.89 -11.13 11.32
C ARG A 106 1.77 -12.19 10.21
N ASP A 107 1.15 -13.31 10.51
CA ASP A 107 1.02 -14.42 9.55
C ASP A 107 0.09 -14.05 8.40
N ASP A 108 -0.94 -13.22 8.65
CA ASP A 108 -1.78 -12.66 7.59
C ASP A 108 -0.96 -11.77 6.64
N LEU A 109 -0.06 -10.94 7.18
CA LEU A 109 0.83 -10.09 6.37
C LEU A 109 1.80 -10.92 5.53
N VAL A 110 2.41 -11.94 6.11
CA VAL A 110 3.31 -12.87 5.41
C VAL A 110 2.57 -13.61 4.30
N LYS A 111 1.37 -14.11 4.60
CA LYS A 111 0.52 -14.80 3.62
C LYS A 111 0.13 -13.87 2.49
N PHE A 112 -0.34 -12.65 2.82
CA PHE A 112 -0.73 -11.65 1.83
C PHE A 112 0.43 -11.30 0.90
N GLN A 113 1.62 -11.05 1.44
CA GLN A 113 2.81 -10.74 0.66
C GLN A 113 3.15 -11.88 -0.29
N ARG A 114 3.18 -13.13 0.18
CA ARG A 114 3.49 -14.31 -0.64
C ARG A 114 2.50 -14.55 -1.78
N GLU A 115 1.22 -14.26 -1.54
CA GLU A 115 0.16 -14.53 -2.51
C GLU A 115 -0.02 -13.41 -3.55
N ASN A 116 0.28 -12.15 -3.16
CA ASN A 116 -0.09 -11.00 -3.96
C ASN A 116 1.11 -10.22 -4.51
N TYR A 117 2.30 -10.30 -3.86
CA TYR A 117 3.48 -9.59 -4.33
C TYR A 117 4.36 -10.50 -5.16
N GLY A 118 4.74 -10.02 -6.34
CA GLY A 118 5.61 -10.73 -7.27
C GLY A 118 5.97 -9.87 -8.46
N PRO A 119 6.83 -10.36 -9.35
CA PRO A 119 7.31 -9.60 -10.50
C PRO A 119 6.29 -9.44 -11.63
N ARG A 120 5.18 -10.21 -11.60
CA ARG A 120 4.15 -10.10 -12.63
C ARG A 120 3.52 -8.70 -12.57
N GLU A 121 3.40 -8.06 -13.72
CA GLU A 121 2.82 -6.72 -13.89
C GLU A 121 3.59 -5.58 -13.18
N MET A 122 4.80 -5.88 -12.68
CA MET A 122 5.65 -4.86 -12.10
C MET A 122 6.29 -4.00 -13.19
N VAL A 123 6.17 -2.69 -13.05
CA VAL A 123 6.82 -1.70 -13.92
C VAL A 123 7.82 -0.90 -13.09
N ILE A 124 9.06 -0.85 -13.53
CA ILE A 124 10.12 -0.04 -12.93
C ILE A 124 10.52 1.05 -13.93
N VAL A 125 10.45 2.29 -13.48
CA VAL A 125 10.89 3.46 -14.26
C VAL A 125 12.08 4.08 -13.55
N ILE A 126 13.19 4.26 -14.28
CA ILE A 126 14.41 4.91 -13.80
C ILE A 126 14.66 6.14 -14.66
N VAL A 127 14.81 7.29 -14.01
CA VAL A 127 15.10 8.58 -14.67
C VAL A 127 16.30 9.21 -13.97
N GLY A 128 17.31 9.60 -14.75
CA GLY A 128 18.51 10.24 -14.20
C GLY A 128 19.75 10.07 -15.06
N ALA A 129 20.91 10.37 -14.49
CA ALA A 129 22.21 10.29 -15.15
C ALA A 129 22.73 8.85 -15.18
N VAL A 130 22.03 7.95 -15.86
CA VAL A 130 22.37 6.54 -16.03
C VAL A 130 22.08 6.10 -17.46
N LYS A 131 22.95 5.27 -18.04
CA LYS A 131 22.70 4.67 -19.36
C LYS A 131 21.60 3.61 -19.24
N ALA A 132 20.67 3.58 -20.20
CA ALA A 132 19.53 2.66 -20.18
C ALA A 132 19.94 1.19 -20.05
N GLU A 133 20.96 0.76 -20.80
CA GLU A 133 21.46 -0.62 -20.76
C GLU A 133 22.03 -0.98 -19.38
N GLU A 134 22.70 -0.02 -18.72
CA GLU A 134 23.24 -0.20 -17.38
C GLU A 134 22.11 -0.32 -16.35
N ALA A 135 21.12 0.57 -16.40
CA ALA A 135 19.95 0.52 -15.53
C ALA A 135 19.23 -0.84 -15.65
N VAL A 136 19.00 -1.31 -16.88
CA VAL A 136 18.39 -2.63 -17.14
C VAL A 136 19.23 -3.78 -16.57
N ARG A 137 20.57 -3.74 -16.72
CA ARG A 137 21.44 -4.77 -16.13
C ARG A 137 21.36 -4.79 -14.61
N GLN A 138 21.36 -3.62 -13.97
CA GLN A 138 21.27 -3.51 -12.51
C GLN A 138 19.92 -3.99 -11.97
N VAL A 139 18.81 -3.64 -12.62
CA VAL A 139 17.47 -4.15 -12.26
C VAL A 139 17.42 -5.67 -12.41
N LYS A 140 17.93 -6.22 -13.52
CA LYS A 140 18.01 -7.68 -13.72
C LYS A 140 18.85 -8.37 -12.66
N ARG A 141 19.95 -7.76 -12.23
CA ARG A 141 20.81 -8.30 -11.15
C ARG A 141 20.05 -8.32 -9.81
N ALA A 142 19.33 -7.25 -9.48
CA ALA A 142 18.66 -7.10 -8.19
C ALA A 142 17.38 -7.92 -8.08
N LEU A 143 16.59 -7.98 -9.16
CA LEU A 143 15.23 -8.53 -9.14
C LEU A 143 14.98 -9.68 -10.11
N GLY A 144 15.91 -9.96 -11.04
CA GLY A 144 15.71 -10.97 -12.09
C GLY A 144 15.59 -12.41 -11.58
N GLY A 145 16.07 -12.69 -10.37
CA GLY A 145 15.88 -13.98 -9.69
C GLY A 145 14.58 -14.11 -8.91
N TRP A 146 13.81 -13.04 -8.79
CA TRP A 146 12.56 -13.06 -8.04
C TRP A 146 11.47 -13.79 -8.82
N GLN A 147 11.06 -14.94 -8.31
CA GLN A 147 10.01 -15.76 -8.88
C GLN A 147 8.99 -16.10 -7.80
N VAL A 148 7.73 -15.90 -8.10
CA VAL A 148 6.62 -16.27 -7.20
C VAL A 148 5.68 -17.21 -7.93
N LYS A 149 5.72 -18.49 -7.52
CA LYS A 149 4.78 -19.48 -8.04
C LYS A 149 3.39 -19.21 -7.47
N GLY A 150 2.40 -19.03 -8.36
CA GLY A 150 1.01 -18.83 -7.95
C GLY A 150 0.72 -17.41 -7.43
N GLN A 151 1.50 -16.41 -7.86
CA GLN A 151 1.11 -15.01 -7.62
C GLN A 151 -0.30 -14.79 -8.14
N LYS A 152 -1.17 -14.29 -7.26
CA LYS A 152 -2.56 -13.99 -7.63
C LYS A 152 -2.61 -12.89 -8.68
N GLU A 153 -3.53 -13.04 -9.61
CA GLU A 153 -3.88 -11.96 -10.54
C GLU A 153 -4.76 -10.91 -9.83
N ALA A 154 -4.70 -9.69 -10.33
CA ALA A 154 -5.63 -8.67 -9.87
C ALA A 154 -7.06 -9.14 -10.18
N PRO A 155 -7.98 -9.12 -9.20
CA PRO A 155 -9.35 -9.53 -9.44
C PRO A 155 -10.03 -8.57 -10.40
N GLU A 156 -10.82 -9.09 -11.33
CA GLU A 156 -11.72 -8.26 -12.11
C GLU A 156 -12.72 -7.57 -11.16
N LEU A 157 -12.87 -6.27 -11.35
CA LEU A 157 -13.85 -5.50 -10.59
C LEU A 157 -15.23 -5.70 -11.20
N PRO A 158 -16.26 -5.97 -10.39
CA PRO A 158 -17.63 -6.03 -10.89
C PRO A 158 -18.06 -4.65 -11.42
N PRO A 159 -19.02 -4.58 -12.35
CA PRO A 159 -19.53 -3.29 -12.80
C PRO A 159 -20.24 -2.55 -11.66
N VAL A 160 -20.00 -1.24 -11.57
CA VAL A 160 -20.72 -0.37 -10.63
C VAL A 160 -22.19 -0.29 -11.04
N LYS A 161 -23.09 -0.60 -10.10
CA LYS A 161 -24.53 -0.51 -10.34
C LYS A 161 -25.00 0.94 -10.06
N LEU A 162 -25.60 1.55 -11.06
CA LEU A 162 -26.18 2.89 -10.91
C LEU A 162 -27.36 2.87 -9.91
N LEU A 163 -27.45 3.90 -9.11
CA LEU A 163 -28.61 4.12 -8.24
C LEU A 163 -29.86 4.46 -9.10
N LYS A 164 -30.94 3.76 -8.83
CA LYS A 164 -32.21 3.94 -9.56
C LYS A 164 -33.10 5.06 -8.98
N LYS A 165 -32.74 5.58 -7.80
CA LYS A 165 -33.48 6.62 -7.08
C LYS A 165 -32.55 7.42 -6.20
N THR A 166 -32.98 8.62 -5.83
CA THR A 166 -32.31 9.41 -4.80
C THR A 166 -32.35 8.66 -3.45
N VAL A 167 -31.19 8.61 -2.80
CA VAL A 167 -31.03 8.03 -1.46
C VAL A 167 -30.45 9.09 -0.55
N SER A 168 -31.03 9.24 0.63
CA SER A 168 -30.52 10.11 1.69
C SER A 168 -30.29 9.27 2.95
N LYS A 169 -29.14 9.47 3.59
CA LYS A 169 -28.77 8.83 4.86
C LYS A 169 -28.04 9.87 5.71
N SER A 170 -28.27 9.86 6.99
CA SER A 170 -27.59 10.71 7.95
C SER A 170 -26.80 9.89 8.95
N HIS A 171 -25.64 10.41 9.35
CA HIS A 171 -24.83 9.87 10.43
C HIS A 171 -24.64 10.93 11.50
N LYS A 172 -24.95 10.60 12.76
CA LYS A 172 -24.81 11.53 13.87
C LYS A 172 -23.50 11.29 14.60
N ILE A 173 -22.72 12.34 14.76
CA ILE A 173 -21.49 12.32 15.56
C ILE A 173 -21.79 13.05 16.86
N ALA A 174 -21.58 12.36 17.99
CA ALA A 174 -21.82 12.94 19.31
C ALA A 174 -20.92 14.19 19.54
N GLY A 175 -21.52 15.27 20.06
CA GLY A 175 -20.81 16.52 20.34
C GLY A 175 -20.52 17.40 19.11
N LYS A 176 -20.99 17.03 17.91
CA LYS A 176 -20.92 17.87 16.72
C LYS A 176 -22.31 18.38 16.37
N SER A 177 -22.47 19.70 16.29
CA SER A 177 -23.62 20.35 15.64
C SER A 177 -23.34 20.51 14.16
N GLN A 178 -24.30 20.16 13.32
CA GLN A 178 -24.33 20.61 11.94
C GLN A 178 -25.13 21.88 11.83
#